data_6ca9deec52e961d92068045d5fdf97d7
#
_entry.id   6ca9deec52e961d92068045d5fdf97d7
#
_cell.length_a   1.000
_cell.length_b   1.000
_cell.length_c   1.000
_cell.angle_alpha   90.00
_cell.angle_beta   90.00
_cell.angle_gamma   90.00
#
_symmetry.space_group_name_H-M   'P 1'
#
loop_
_entity.id
_entity.type
_entity.pdbx_description
1 polymer ?
#
loop_
_entity_poly.entity_id
_entity_poly.type
_entity_poly.pdbx_seq_one_letter_code
_entity_poly.pdbx_strand_id
1 'polypeptide(L)'
;MNATSSAKPFNISKRDVWDAYKRVKANRGAAGVDGQSIAEFEENLSLNLYKLWNRMASGSYFPPPVRRVEIPKGDGKTRPLGIPTVADRIAQMVVTRFLSPILEPQFHVDSYGYRPNKSAKDALAAARQRCWRYDWVLDLDIKSFFETLEHKLLMRAVRRHTTCPWVLLYIQRWLQAPTKLADNSLIERTSGTPQGGVGQSDFGESLSPLCVRSLDGTGFP
;
A
#
# COMPACT_ATOMS: atom_id res chain seq x y z
N MET A 1 7.39 -16.29 41.86
CA MET A 1 7.75 -15.10 41.07
C MET A 1 7.36 -15.36 39.64
N ASN A 2 6.20 -14.89 39.22
CA ASN A 2 5.71 -15.06 37.86
C ASN A 2 6.49 -14.11 36.95
N ALA A 3 7.37 -14.68 36.12
CA ALA A 3 7.97 -13.94 35.01
C ALA A 3 6.83 -13.49 34.08
N THR A 4 6.43 -12.26 34.17
CA THR A 4 5.57 -11.61 33.19
C THR A 4 6.32 -11.66 31.87
N SER A 5 5.91 -12.59 31.00
CA SER A 5 6.27 -12.59 29.59
C SER A 5 6.03 -11.17 29.09
N SER A 6 7.07 -10.42 28.75
CA SER A 6 6.94 -9.08 28.24
C SER A 6 6.17 -9.17 26.93
N ALA A 7 4.88 -8.91 27.01
CA ALA A 7 4.02 -8.88 25.86
C ALA A 7 4.58 -7.86 24.86
N LYS A 8 4.73 -8.25 23.60
CA LYS A 8 5.21 -7.32 22.57
C LYS A 8 4.29 -6.11 22.52
N PRO A 9 4.85 -4.90 22.30
CA PRO A 9 4.08 -3.66 22.36
C PRO A 9 2.94 -3.59 21.35
N PHE A 10 3.01 -4.37 20.25
CA PHE A 10 2.01 -4.36 19.20
C PHE A 10 1.30 -5.71 19.08
N ASN A 11 -0.03 -5.65 19.10
CA ASN A 11 -0.89 -6.82 18.93
C ASN A 11 -1.01 -7.20 17.45
N ILE A 12 0.03 -7.84 16.91
CA ILE A 12 0.07 -8.43 15.57
C ILE A 12 0.22 -9.93 15.74
N SER A 13 -0.75 -10.70 15.23
CA SER A 13 -0.70 -12.16 15.35
C SER A 13 0.20 -12.78 14.27
N LYS A 14 0.77 -13.95 14.57
CA LYS A 14 1.50 -14.75 13.56
C LYS A 14 0.57 -15.15 12.41
N ARG A 15 -0.73 -15.32 12.69
CA ARG A 15 -1.75 -15.67 11.70
C ARG A 15 -1.96 -14.54 10.71
N ASP A 16 -1.94 -13.28 11.15
CA ASP A 16 -2.08 -12.12 10.25
C ASP A 16 -0.94 -12.08 9.24
N VAL A 17 0.29 -12.35 9.69
CA VAL A 17 1.48 -12.42 8.83
C VAL A 17 1.40 -13.60 7.85
N TRP A 18 0.94 -14.76 8.31
CA TRP A 18 0.72 -15.93 7.46
C TRP A 18 -0.33 -15.68 6.38
N ASP A 19 -1.46 -15.09 6.74
CA ASP A 19 -2.52 -14.79 5.79
C ASP A 19 -2.12 -13.69 4.80
N ALA A 20 -1.34 -12.70 5.25
CA ALA A 20 -0.73 -11.70 4.39
C ALA A 20 0.23 -12.32 3.37
N TYR A 21 1.10 -13.24 3.83
CA TYR A 21 2.00 -13.98 2.94
C TYR A 21 1.23 -14.74 1.84
N LYS A 22 0.14 -15.45 2.18
CA LYS A 22 -0.66 -16.18 1.18
C LYS A 22 -1.17 -15.26 0.07
N ARG A 23 -1.61 -14.05 0.41
CA ARG A 23 -2.06 -13.05 -0.58
C ARG A 23 -0.90 -12.56 -1.44
N VAL A 24 0.24 -12.24 -0.82
CA VAL A 24 1.43 -11.80 -1.58
C VAL A 24 1.92 -12.89 -2.53
N LYS A 25 1.89 -14.17 -2.09
CA LYS A 25 2.23 -15.31 -2.95
C LYS A 25 1.29 -15.43 -4.15
N ALA A 26 -0.02 -15.30 -3.93
CA ALA A 26 -1.04 -15.37 -4.99
C ALA A 26 -0.87 -14.24 -6.02
N ASN A 27 -0.52 -13.04 -5.58
CA ASN A 27 -0.29 -11.88 -6.43
C ASN A 27 1.03 -11.94 -7.22
N ARG A 28 1.94 -12.86 -6.88
CA ARG A 28 3.27 -13.01 -7.49
C ARG A 28 4.09 -11.71 -7.36
N GLY A 29 4.95 -11.42 -8.34
CA GLY A 29 5.73 -10.19 -8.43
C GLY A 29 7.24 -10.42 -8.37
N ALA A 30 7.98 -9.41 -8.83
CA ALA A 30 9.43 -9.43 -8.93
C ALA A 30 10.12 -9.27 -7.55
N ALA A 31 11.39 -9.65 -7.46
CA ALA A 31 12.24 -9.43 -6.31
C ALA A 31 12.50 -7.93 -6.06
N GLY A 32 12.63 -7.53 -4.80
CA GLY A 32 12.97 -6.17 -4.38
C GLY A 32 14.46 -5.84 -4.52
N VAL A 33 14.95 -4.94 -3.65
CA VAL A 33 16.37 -4.53 -3.62
C VAL A 33 17.31 -5.63 -3.14
N ASP A 34 16.78 -6.60 -2.39
CA ASP A 34 17.50 -7.76 -1.85
C ASP A 34 17.70 -8.87 -2.89
N GLY A 35 17.08 -8.75 -4.06
CA GLY A 35 17.10 -9.77 -5.10
C GLY A 35 16.31 -11.04 -4.77
N GLN A 36 15.73 -11.16 -3.56
CA GLN A 36 15.05 -12.35 -3.12
C GLN A 36 13.69 -12.51 -3.80
N SER A 37 13.51 -13.59 -4.55
CA SER A 37 12.25 -14.02 -5.13
C SER A 37 11.30 -14.61 -4.07
N ILE A 38 10.02 -14.79 -4.43
CA ILE A 38 9.06 -15.47 -3.54
C ILE A 38 9.49 -16.92 -3.30
N ALA A 39 10.01 -17.62 -4.32
CA ALA A 39 10.47 -19.00 -4.18
C ALA A 39 11.64 -19.12 -3.18
N GLU A 40 12.65 -18.28 -3.31
CA GLU A 40 13.77 -18.22 -2.35
C GLU A 40 13.34 -17.84 -0.94
N PHE A 41 12.34 -16.94 -0.81
CA PHE A 41 11.75 -16.61 0.49
C PHE A 41 11.07 -17.84 1.11
N GLU A 42 10.47 -18.71 0.30
CA GLU A 42 9.78 -19.94 0.72
C GLU A 42 10.74 -21.04 1.19
N GLU A 43 11.97 -21.08 0.74
CA GLU A 43 12.97 -22.07 1.20
C GLU A 43 13.14 -22.06 2.72
N ASN A 44 13.03 -20.90 3.35
CA ASN A 44 13.10 -20.73 4.80
C ASN A 44 11.84 -20.04 5.36
N LEU A 45 10.67 -20.39 4.84
CA LEU A 45 9.41 -19.71 5.07
C LEU A 45 9.09 -19.46 6.55
N SER A 46 9.14 -20.51 7.36
CA SER A 46 8.81 -20.41 8.80
C SER A 46 9.71 -19.41 9.52
N LEU A 47 11.01 -19.47 9.26
CA LEU A 47 12.01 -18.59 9.85
C LEU A 47 11.82 -17.13 9.37
N ASN A 48 11.58 -16.95 8.07
CA ASN A 48 11.41 -15.62 7.46
C ASN A 48 10.14 -14.93 7.98
N LEU A 49 9.01 -15.65 8.04
CA LEU A 49 7.77 -15.13 8.61
C LEU A 49 7.90 -14.88 10.12
N TYR A 50 8.59 -15.74 10.87
CA TYR A 50 8.84 -15.50 12.29
C TYR A 50 9.68 -14.24 12.53
N LYS A 51 10.76 -14.04 11.77
CA LYS A 51 11.59 -12.85 11.83
C LYS A 51 10.78 -11.58 11.53
N LEU A 52 9.96 -11.60 10.47
CA LEU A 52 9.10 -10.50 10.09
C LEU A 52 8.08 -10.17 11.18
N TRP A 53 7.33 -11.17 11.64
CA TRP A 53 6.37 -11.02 12.72
C TRP A 53 7.02 -10.46 13.97
N ASN A 54 8.19 -11.01 14.36
CA ASN A 54 8.91 -10.59 15.55
C ASN A 54 9.29 -9.12 15.52
N ARG A 55 9.83 -8.64 14.39
CA ARG A 55 10.19 -7.24 14.17
C ARG A 55 8.97 -6.34 14.12
N MET A 56 7.89 -6.74 13.44
CA MET A 56 6.65 -5.95 13.39
C MET A 56 6.00 -5.85 14.78
N ALA A 57 5.86 -6.96 15.49
CA ALA A 57 5.22 -6.96 16.79
C ALA A 57 6.04 -6.24 17.88
N SER A 58 7.37 -6.13 17.72
CA SER A 58 8.24 -5.34 18.61
C SER A 58 8.43 -3.87 18.22
N GLY A 59 7.90 -3.46 17.07
CA GLY A 59 8.12 -2.10 16.56
C GLY A 59 9.50 -1.87 15.92
N SER A 60 10.32 -2.90 15.79
CA SER A 60 11.69 -2.79 15.25
C SER A 60 11.79 -3.07 13.76
N TYR A 61 10.66 -3.22 13.05
CA TYR A 61 10.67 -3.39 11.61
C TYR A 61 10.88 -2.04 10.93
N PHE A 62 11.92 -1.95 10.10
CA PHE A 62 12.20 -0.83 9.20
C PHE A 62 12.14 -1.34 7.77
N PRO A 63 11.36 -0.69 6.89
CA PRO A 63 11.29 -1.09 5.49
C PRO A 63 12.63 -0.84 4.81
N PRO A 64 13.11 -1.80 3.99
CA PRO A 64 14.26 -1.55 3.13
C PRO A 64 13.93 -0.56 2.02
N PRO A 65 14.95 -0.03 1.29
CA PRO A 65 14.72 0.80 0.13
C PRO A 65 13.85 0.11 -0.92
N VAL A 66 13.04 0.90 -1.63
CA VAL A 66 12.21 0.40 -2.73
C VAL A 66 13.02 0.41 -4.02
N ARG A 67 13.10 -0.71 -4.74
CA ARG A 67 13.79 -0.80 -6.02
C ARG A 67 12.99 -0.12 -7.12
N ARG A 68 13.56 0.91 -7.77
CA ARG A 68 12.93 1.59 -8.90
C ARG A 68 13.25 0.87 -10.22
N VAL A 69 12.22 0.65 -11.01
CA VAL A 69 12.30 0.10 -12.37
C VAL A 69 11.49 0.99 -13.29
N GLU A 70 12.04 1.32 -14.47
CA GLU A 70 11.29 2.07 -15.47
C GLU A 70 10.54 1.11 -16.38
N ILE A 71 9.21 1.28 -16.50
CA ILE A 71 8.36 0.48 -17.39
C ILE A 71 7.98 1.31 -18.61
N PRO A 72 8.19 0.80 -19.84
CA PRO A 72 7.76 1.49 -21.05
C PRO A 72 6.23 1.72 -21.06
N LYS A 73 5.83 2.92 -21.45
CA LYS A 73 4.45 3.23 -21.87
C LYS A 73 4.36 3.10 -23.38
N GLY A 74 3.17 2.77 -23.91
CA GLY A 74 2.97 2.61 -25.35
C GLY A 74 3.21 3.85 -26.22
N ASP A 75 3.44 5.01 -25.59
CA ASP A 75 3.73 6.30 -26.21
C ASP A 75 5.23 6.66 -26.24
N GLY A 76 6.11 5.69 -26.02
CA GLY A 76 7.57 5.88 -25.98
C GLY A 76 8.08 6.50 -24.67
N LYS A 77 7.21 6.84 -23.73
CA LYS A 77 7.58 7.29 -22.39
C LYS A 77 7.74 6.12 -21.43
N THR A 78 8.39 6.36 -20.30
CA THR A 78 8.48 5.40 -19.21
C THR A 78 7.66 5.86 -18.01
N ARG A 79 7.28 4.92 -17.15
CA ARG A 79 6.76 5.22 -15.82
C ARG A 79 7.63 4.55 -14.77
N PRO A 80 8.00 5.26 -13.70
CA PRO A 80 8.74 4.66 -12.60
C PRO A 80 7.85 3.73 -11.80
N LEU A 81 8.41 2.58 -11.47
CA LEU A 81 7.76 1.54 -10.67
C LEU A 81 8.61 1.24 -9.46
N GLY A 82 8.01 1.25 -8.27
CA GLY A 82 8.69 0.87 -7.04
C GLY A 82 8.40 -0.59 -6.68
N ILE A 83 9.42 -1.41 -6.53
CA ILE A 83 9.30 -2.83 -6.16
C ILE A 83 9.84 -3.02 -4.74
N PRO A 84 8.97 -3.21 -3.73
CA PRO A 84 9.37 -3.57 -2.37
C PRO A 84 9.88 -5.00 -2.30
N THR A 85 10.64 -5.35 -1.26
CA THR A 85 11.03 -6.75 -0.99
C THR A 85 9.83 -7.62 -0.68
N VAL A 86 9.99 -8.95 -0.77
CA VAL A 86 8.92 -9.89 -0.43
C VAL A 86 8.46 -9.70 1.02
N ALA A 87 9.41 -9.58 1.96
CA ALA A 87 9.11 -9.33 3.36
C ALA A 87 8.33 -8.02 3.57
N ASP A 88 8.71 -6.97 2.85
CA ASP A 88 8.05 -5.66 2.96
C ASP A 88 6.62 -5.69 2.38
N ARG A 89 6.41 -6.37 1.26
CA ARG A 89 5.05 -6.60 0.72
C ARG A 89 4.15 -7.34 1.70
N ILE A 90 4.70 -8.34 2.43
CA ILE A 90 3.94 -9.05 3.46
C ILE A 90 3.60 -8.10 4.61
N ALA A 91 4.56 -7.29 5.07
CA ALA A 91 4.33 -6.31 6.13
C ALA A 91 3.26 -5.28 5.74
N GLN A 92 3.32 -4.76 4.52
CA GLN A 92 2.30 -3.85 3.96
C GLN A 92 0.93 -4.52 3.90
N MET A 93 0.87 -5.78 3.45
CA MET A 93 -0.37 -6.56 3.40
C MET A 93 -1.00 -6.77 4.79
N VAL A 94 -0.21 -6.93 5.86
CA VAL A 94 -0.72 -7.01 7.24
C VAL A 94 -1.44 -5.70 7.60
N VAL A 95 -0.86 -4.55 7.29
CA VAL A 95 -1.50 -3.24 7.53
C VAL A 95 -2.74 -3.05 6.67
N THR A 96 -2.67 -3.40 5.39
CA THR A 96 -3.82 -3.33 4.46
C THR A 96 -5.00 -4.15 4.97
N ARG A 97 -4.75 -5.38 5.40
CA ARG A 97 -5.79 -6.26 5.96
C ARG A 97 -6.43 -5.72 7.24
N PHE A 98 -5.67 -5.03 8.06
CA PHE A 98 -6.19 -4.35 9.25
C PHE A 98 -7.07 -3.15 8.89
N LEU A 99 -6.63 -2.34 7.91
CA LEU A 99 -7.33 -1.12 7.52
C LEU A 99 -8.55 -1.37 6.63
N SER A 100 -8.52 -2.36 5.74
CA SER A 100 -9.58 -2.60 4.75
C SER A 100 -10.99 -2.68 5.37
N PRO A 101 -11.25 -3.44 6.44
CA PRO A 101 -12.58 -3.50 7.04
C PRO A 101 -13.04 -2.16 7.67
N ILE A 102 -12.09 -1.31 8.06
CA ILE A 102 -12.38 0.01 8.64
C ILE A 102 -12.72 1.02 7.52
N LEU A 103 -12.03 0.91 6.39
CA LEU A 103 -12.12 1.87 5.29
C LEU A 103 -13.23 1.55 4.30
N GLU A 104 -13.46 0.27 4.01
CA GLU A 104 -14.41 -0.17 2.99
C GLU A 104 -15.83 0.41 3.17
N PRO A 105 -16.41 0.47 4.39
CA PRO A 105 -17.70 1.10 4.60
C PRO A 105 -17.72 2.62 4.39
N GLN A 106 -16.57 3.25 4.36
CA GLN A 106 -16.40 4.70 4.21
C GLN A 106 -16.39 5.16 2.75
N PHE A 107 -16.11 4.25 1.82
CA PHE A 107 -16.00 4.62 0.41
C PHE A 107 -17.36 4.87 -0.23
N HIS A 108 -17.38 5.86 -1.13
CA HIS A 108 -18.58 6.15 -1.91
C HIS A 108 -19.00 4.92 -2.73
N VAL A 109 -20.30 4.74 -2.93
CA VAL A 109 -20.85 3.61 -3.69
C VAL A 109 -20.28 3.52 -5.12
N ASP A 110 -19.96 4.65 -5.71
CA ASP A 110 -19.39 4.78 -7.06
C ASP A 110 -17.87 4.78 -7.11
N SER A 111 -17.18 4.49 -6.02
CA SER A 111 -15.75 4.23 -6.03
C SER A 111 -15.54 2.78 -6.44
N TYR A 112 -14.86 2.55 -7.56
CA TYR A 112 -14.66 1.20 -8.14
C TYR A 112 -13.20 0.74 -8.12
N GLY A 113 -12.24 1.66 -8.03
CA GLY A 113 -10.82 1.35 -8.06
C GLY A 113 -10.35 0.54 -6.85
N TYR A 114 -9.68 -0.58 -7.09
CA TYR A 114 -8.97 -1.40 -6.08
C TYR A 114 -9.81 -1.81 -4.86
N ARG A 115 -11.10 -1.95 -5.02
CA ARG A 115 -12.02 -2.35 -3.95
C ARG A 115 -12.46 -3.81 -4.08
N PRO A 116 -12.63 -4.53 -2.94
CA PRO A 116 -13.21 -5.86 -2.95
C PRO A 116 -14.60 -5.86 -3.58
N ASN A 117 -14.88 -6.86 -4.40
CA ASN A 117 -16.20 -7.04 -5.06
C ASN A 117 -16.62 -5.88 -5.99
N LYS A 118 -15.69 -5.04 -6.42
CA LYS A 118 -15.88 -4.01 -7.44
C LYS A 118 -14.99 -4.29 -8.64
N SER A 119 -15.48 -4.01 -9.84
CA SER A 119 -14.74 -4.25 -11.08
C SER A 119 -14.86 -3.08 -12.05
N ALA A 120 -13.95 -3.03 -13.03
CA ALA A 120 -14.05 -2.09 -14.13
C ALA A 120 -15.35 -2.27 -14.95
N LYS A 121 -15.90 -3.49 -15.00
CA LYS A 121 -17.17 -3.75 -15.67
C LYS A 121 -18.35 -3.10 -14.95
N ASP A 122 -18.33 -3.09 -13.61
CA ASP A 122 -19.36 -2.43 -12.81
C ASP A 122 -19.29 -0.91 -12.99
N ALA A 123 -18.08 -0.34 -13.02
CA ALA A 123 -17.87 1.08 -13.31
C ALA A 123 -18.40 1.46 -14.69
N LEU A 124 -18.09 0.66 -15.73
CA LEU A 124 -18.59 0.86 -17.08
C LEU A 124 -20.12 0.75 -17.17
N ALA A 125 -20.73 -0.21 -16.48
CA ALA A 125 -22.18 -0.37 -16.45
C ALA A 125 -22.86 0.87 -15.82
N ALA A 126 -22.33 1.36 -14.69
CA ALA A 126 -22.84 2.56 -14.04
C ALA A 126 -22.65 3.82 -14.92
N ALA A 127 -21.47 3.98 -15.53
CA ALA A 127 -21.20 5.08 -16.45
C ALA A 127 -22.17 5.06 -17.66
N ARG A 128 -22.35 3.90 -18.29
CA ARG A 128 -23.30 3.73 -19.41
C ARG A 128 -24.71 4.14 -19.06
N GLN A 129 -25.24 3.69 -17.90
CA GLN A 129 -26.59 4.05 -17.46
C GLN A 129 -26.73 5.56 -17.25
N ARG A 130 -25.68 6.23 -16.75
CA ARG A 130 -25.69 7.68 -16.53
C ARG A 130 -25.57 8.46 -17.82
N CYS A 131 -24.74 8.04 -18.77
CA CYS A 131 -24.62 8.65 -20.10
C CYS A 131 -25.93 8.59 -20.90
N TRP A 132 -26.82 7.63 -20.64
CA TRP A 132 -28.15 7.60 -21.22
C TRP A 132 -29.14 8.57 -20.57
N ARG A 133 -28.80 9.06 -19.38
CA ARG A 133 -29.68 9.92 -18.58
C ARG A 133 -29.27 11.39 -18.59
N TYR A 134 -27.98 11.66 -18.82
CA TYR A 134 -27.40 13.01 -18.76
C TYR A 134 -26.67 13.32 -20.06
N ASP A 135 -26.85 14.56 -20.57
CA ASP A 135 -26.29 15.00 -21.85
C ASP A 135 -24.82 15.42 -21.74
N TRP A 136 -24.28 15.59 -20.52
CA TRP A 136 -22.93 16.08 -20.29
C TRP A 136 -22.12 15.07 -19.47
N VAL A 137 -20.86 14.91 -19.88
CA VAL A 137 -19.85 14.10 -19.15
C VAL A 137 -18.67 15.01 -18.88
N LEU A 138 -18.23 15.06 -17.62
CA LEU A 138 -16.99 15.69 -17.20
C LEU A 138 -15.98 14.62 -16.83
N ASP A 139 -14.87 14.57 -17.55
CA ASP A 139 -13.73 13.68 -17.25
C ASP A 139 -12.62 14.50 -16.58
N LEU A 140 -12.19 14.06 -15.38
CA LEU A 140 -11.18 14.73 -14.57
C LEU A 140 -10.13 13.71 -14.15
N ASP A 141 -8.86 14.08 -14.32
CA ASP A 141 -7.72 13.29 -13.83
C ASP A 141 -6.74 14.16 -13.03
N ILE A 142 -6.22 13.63 -11.93
CA ILE A 142 -5.25 14.34 -11.10
C ILE A 142 -3.84 13.95 -11.58
N LYS A 143 -3.19 14.90 -12.24
CA LYS A 143 -1.83 14.70 -12.74
C LYS A 143 -0.85 14.38 -11.62
N SER A 144 -0.09 13.28 -11.79
CA SER A 144 0.97 12.86 -10.86
C SER A 144 0.51 12.70 -9.40
N PHE A 145 -0.74 12.33 -9.17
CA PHE A 145 -1.34 12.26 -7.82
C PHE A 145 -0.44 11.54 -6.81
N PHE A 146 0.04 10.34 -7.15
CA PHE A 146 0.88 9.54 -6.24
C PHE A 146 2.25 10.16 -5.96
N GLU A 147 2.78 10.97 -6.86
CA GLU A 147 4.11 11.58 -6.74
C GLU A 147 4.06 12.89 -5.94
N THR A 148 2.93 13.60 -5.99
CA THR A 148 2.77 14.93 -5.40
C THR A 148 2.15 14.92 -4.02
N LEU A 149 1.66 13.77 -3.56
CA LEU A 149 0.93 13.64 -2.31
C LEU A 149 1.81 13.96 -1.10
N GLU A 150 1.46 15.00 -0.35
CA GLU A 150 2.17 15.37 0.87
C GLU A 150 1.99 14.31 1.97
N HIS A 151 3.11 13.83 2.54
CA HIS A 151 3.09 12.83 3.63
C HIS A 151 2.29 13.30 4.84
N LYS A 152 2.32 14.61 5.16
CA LYS A 152 1.56 15.19 6.27
C LYS A 152 0.05 15.07 6.05
N LEU A 153 -0.42 15.35 4.84
CA LEU A 153 -1.83 15.24 4.47
C LEU A 153 -2.30 13.78 4.51
N LEU A 154 -1.50 12.88 3.94
CA LEU A 154 -1.79 11.45 3.98
C LEU A 154 -1.88 10.93 5.42
N MET A 155 -0.91 11.26 6.27
CA MET A 155 -0.92 10.85 7.67
C MET A 155 -2.09 11.45 8.45
N ARG A 156 -2.53 12.66 8.12
CA ARG A 156 -3.75 13.27 8.70
C ARG A 156 -5.00 12.48 8.29
N ALA A 157 -5.10 12.10 7.01
CA ALA A 157 -6.19 11.26 6.52
C ALA A 157 -6.22 9.90 7.23
N VAL A 158 -5.09 9.21 7.33
CA VAL A 158 -5.02 7.92 8.01
C VAL A 158 -5.44 8.03 9.49
N ARG A 159 -4.97 9.07 10.21
CA ARG A 159 -5.33 9.29 11.63
C ARG A 159 -6.82 9.56 11.84
N ARG A 160 -7.55 10.00 10.83
CA ARG A 160 -9.00 10.16 10.91
C ARG A 160 -9.74 8.81 11.00
N HIS A 161 -9.12 7.74 10.47
CA HIS A 161 -9.75 6.42 10.39
C HIS A 161 -9.17 5.41 11.37
N THR A 162 -7.96 5.62 11.88
CA THR A 162 -7.36 4.74 12.88
C THR A 162 -6.44 5.49 13.83
N THR A 163 -6.49 5.09 15.11
CA THR A 163 -5.55 5.52 16.16
C THR A 163 -4.54 4.43 16.50
N CYS A 164 -4.55 3.31 15.78
CA CYS A 164 -3.71 2.16 16.05
C CYS A 164 -2.21 2.51 15.91
N PRO A 165 -1.40 2.44 17.00
CA PRO A 165 -0.04 2.98 16.99
C PRO A 165 0.88 2.30 15.99
N TRP A 166 0.81 0.96 15.85
CA TRP A 166 1.68 0.24 14.94
C TRP A 166 1.33 0.49 13.46
N VAL A 167 0.05 0.69 13.15
CA VAL A 167 -0.39 1.05 11.78
C VAL A 167 0.19 2.40 11.40
N LEU A 168 0.03 3.40 12.26
CA LEU A 168 0.56 4.75 12.02
C LEU A 168 2.08 4.76 11.89
N LEU A 169 2.78 3.99 12.76
CA LEU A 169 4.23 3.86 12.73
C LEU A 169 4.72 3.30 11.40
N TYR A 170 4.11 2.20 10.92
CA TYR A 170 4.58 1.55 9.70
C TYR A 170 4.23 2.34 8.45
N ILE A 171 3.06 2.94 8.37
CA ILE A 171 2.72 3.83 7.26
C ILE A 171 3.74 4.98 7.17
N GLN A 172 4.05 5.62 8.28
CA GLN A 172 5.04 6.70 8.31
C GLN A 172 6.42 6.24 7.84
N ARG A 173 6.87 5.05 8.27
CA ARG A 173 8.16 4.48 7.83
C ARG A 173 8.18 4.17 6.33
N TRP A 174 7.10 3.64 5.77
CA TRP A 174 7.03 3.36 4.32
C TRP A 174 7.00 4.64 3.49
N LEU A 175 6.36 5.69 3.94
CA LEU A 175 6.39 6.98 3.26
C LEU A 175 7.79 7.57 3.20
N GLN A 176 8.60 7.34 4.24
CA GLN A 176 9.97 7.82 4.35
C GLN A 176 11.01 6.86 3.76
N ALA A 177 10.61 5.64 3.38
CA ALA A 177 11.54 4.65 2.84
C ALA A 177 12.19 5.18 1.55
N PRO A 178 13.54 5.14 1.43
CA PRO A 178 14.23 5.64 0.25
C PRO A 178 13.95 4.78 -0.98
N THR A 179 14.16 5.37 -2.14
CA THR A 179 14.10 4.69 -3.43
C THR A 179 15.50 4.41 -3.93
N LYS A 180 15.78 3.15 -4.28
CA LYS A 180 17.05 2.73 -4.89
C LYS A 180 16.92 2.77 -6.41
N LEU A 181 17.78 3.54 -7.07
CA LEU A 181 17.87 3.65 -8.52
C LEU A 181 18.70 2.52 -9.14
N ALA A 182 18.73 2.46 -10.47
CA ALA A 182 19.49 1.45 -11.22
C ALA A 182 21.01 1.59 -11.04
N ASP A 183 21.49 2.80 -10.79
CA ASP A 183 22.91 3.11 -10.49
C ASP A 183 23.29 2.85 -9.02
N ASN A 184 22.41 2.23 -8.25
CA ASN A 184 22.51 1.98 -6.80
C ASN A 184 22.44 3.23 -5.91
N SER A 185 22.24 4.42 -6.44
CA SER A 185 22.01 5.62 -5.63
C SER A 185 20.67 5.52 -4.86
N LEU A 186 20.61 6.19 -3.71
CA LEU A 186 19.42 6.27 -2.88
C LEU A 186 18.84 7.68 -2.96
N ILE A 187 17.55 7.77 -3.23
CA ILE A 187 16.80 9.03 -3.18
C ILE A 187 15.87 8.98 -1.98
N GLU A 188 16.02 9.94 -1.08
CA GLU A 188 15.08 10.13 0.02
C GLU A 188 13.75 10.67 -0.47
N ARG A 189 12.66 10.28 0.20
CA ARG A 189 11.32 10.73 -0.11
C ARG A 189 10.83 11.76 0.88
N THR A 190 10.43 12.90 0.35
CA THR A 190 9.76 13.97 1.10
C THR A 190 8.29 14.09 0.77
N SER A 191 7.87 13.52 -0.38
CA SER A 191 6.49 13.49 -0.86
C SER A 191 6.24 12.23 -1.68
N GLY A 192 4.98 11.96 -1.97
CA GLY A 192 4.52 10.87 -2.82
C GLY A 192 4.57 9.49 -2.16
N THR A 193 3.95 8.54 -2.85
CA THR A 193 3.98 7.12 -2.54
C THR A 193 4.60 6.35 -3.70
N PRO A 194 5.33 5.23 -3.47
CA PRO A 194 5.80 4.40 -4.56
C PRO A 194 4.61 3.87 -5.36
N GLN A 195 4.60 4.10 -6.67
CA GLN A 195 3.67 3.37 -7.53
C GLN A 195 4.13 1.91 -7.57
N GLY A 196 3.28 1.01 -7.07
CA GLY A 196 3.53 -0.43 -7.15
C GLY A 196 3.32 -0.94 -8.57
N GLY A 197 4.13 -1.93 -9.00
CA GLY A 197 4.00 -2.56 -10.28
C GLY A 197 2.98 -3.67 -10.35
N VAL A 198 2.88 -4.24 -11.53
CA VAL A 198 2.09 -5.44 -11.85
C VAL A 198 2.42 -6.54 -10.84
N GLY A 199 1.54 -6.75 -9.91
CA GLY A 199 1.73 -7.58 -8.72
C GLY A 199 1.49 -6.80 -7.42
N GLN A 200 1.14 -5.53 -7.57
CA GLN A 200 0.47 -4.62 -6.64
C GLN A 200 0.96 -4.69 -5.20
N SER A 201 1.69 -3.66 -4.80
CA SER A 201 1.58 -3.25 -3.42
C SER A 201 0.17 -2.64 -3.25
N ASP A 202 -0.81 -3.43 -2.83
CA ASP A 202 -2.17 -2.99 -2.49
C ASP A 202 -2.17 -1.79 -1.52
N PHE A 203 -1.02 -1.49 -0.95
CA PHE A 203 -0.84 -0.48 0.08
C PHE A 203 -0.99 0.96 -0.45
N GLY A 204 -0.28 1.35 -1.50
CA GLY A 204 -0.39 2.71 -2.07
C GLY A 204 -1.77 2.95 -2.66
N GLU A 205 -2.32 1.91 -3.27
CA GLU A 205 -3.65 1.93 -3.90
C GLU A 205 -4.78 1.88 -2.86
N SER A 206 -4.60 1.16 -1.76
CA SER A 206 -5.56 1.15 -0.63
C SER A 206 -5.60 2.48 0.13
N LEU A 207 -4.52 3.25 0.11
CA LEU A 207 -4.47 4.57 0.74
C LEU A 207 -4.94 5.69 -0.20
N SER A 208 -4.93 5.49 -1.52
CA SER A 208 -5.30 6.51 -2.49
C SER A 208 -6.74 7.04 -2.34
N PRO A 209 -7.76 6.20 -2.11
CA PRO A 209 -9.12 6.69 -1.87
C PRO A 209 -9.25 7.51 -0.59
N LEU A 210 -8.40 7.26 0.43
CA LEU A 210 -8.36 8.05 1.66
C LEU A 210 -7.89 9.47 1.42
N CYS A 211 -6.93 9.63 0.51
CA CYS A 211 -6.38 10.94 0.18
C CYS A 211 -7.38 11.80 -0.59
N VAL A 212 -8.07 11.22 -1.56
CA VAL A 212 -9.10 11.94 -2.33
C VAL A 212 -10.23 12.42 -1.40
N ARG A 213 -10.71 11.55 -0.50
CA ARG A 213 -11.78 11.91 0.43
C ARG A 213 -11.37 12.89 1.54
N SER A 214 -10.08 12.94 1.88
CA SER A 214 -9.55 13.93 2.82
C SER A 214 -9.56 15.34 2.24
N LEU A 215 -9.58 15.47 0.92
CA LEU A 215 -9.75 16.75 0.21
C LEU A 215 -11.22 17.21 0.21
N ASP A 216 -12.18 16.27 0.20
CA ASP A 216 -13.62 16.60 0.25
C ASP A 216 -14.09 17.11 1.63
N GLY A 217 -13.28 16.90 2.69
CA GLY A 217 -13.62 17.32 4.05
C GLY A 217 -13.14 18.72 4.46
N THR A 218 -12.41 19.41 3.59
CA THR A 218 -12.12 20.84 3.74
C THR A 218 -13.14 21.59 2.90
N GLY A 219 -14.26 21.98 3.55
CA GLY A 219 -15.31 22.74 2.90
C GLY A 219 -14.73 23.86 2.04
N PHE A 220 -14.91 23.74 0.76
CA PHE A 220 -15.00 24.92 -0.09
C PHE A 220 -16.36 25.57 0.20
N PRO A 221 -16.40 26.88 0.43
CA PRO A 221 -17.62 27.63 0.65
C PRO A 221 -18.56 27.53 -0.54
#